data_2edd93beedda2aa971e460ce9b7cb658
#
_entry.id   2edd93beedda2aa971e460ce9b7cb658
#
_cell.length_a   1.000
_cell.length_b   1.000
_cell.length_c   1.000
_cell.angle_alpha   90.00
_cell.angle_beta   90.00
_cell.angle_gamma   90.00
#
_symmetry.space_group_name_H-M   'P 1'
#
loop_
_entity.id
_entity.type
_entity.pdbx_description
1 polymer ?
#
loop_
_entity_poly.entity_id
_entity_poly.type
_entity_poly.pdbx_seq_one_letter_code
_entity_poly.pdbx_strand_id
1 'polypeptide(L)'
;MTNRLSESSTPPRWGMVVDVNRCVGCQTCTVACKHWNDTQPGVQWRSVIDVETGRYPNVERFFLVVGCQHCAVPPCVPVCPTGATQQRDDGLVTMNYDSCIGCAACAVACPYDARTIAHEHQWYYGTETLQEESARHPEREGVAQKCTFCVDKVDEATSRQLDPGVDFDVMPACAASCISNAISFGDFNNPTSNVSTLVHDQPTIRLNEDLGTDPQIKYLYSTPTVPGRDADADDLDEKHQSDPTNPLVGKRQNFWDWRATMNWCLGGLGSGLAVSAWIAYVIGQISMQATHQLQLIAGVMMLAGLFFVWLKLGRRWRAWRALWRPQTSWMSRELYAAGVFLISVLVTTQISQPVVGLYHLAGFAATCFLLCQARILHSAKGIPAWRTPRVPWLIVVSGLFEGVGLTLLLVSTNVVSNDGTFYLDPSKLAGVMVTLAVLNMILWLGYRYGADRAARPPLANRIVDNMSWPLLIVGHLAPVLLALAAWFHAADTSALLATAGFLVIAGGTFWKCGLILKASYQHGFTLSRLPQRGSGTRAAPSLVA
;
A
#
# COMPACT_ATOMS: atom_id res chain seq x y z
N MET A 1 -24.97 44.33 -3.56
CA MET A 1 -24.51 42.93 -3.58
C MET A 1 -23.00 42.92 -3.85
N THR A 2 -22.22 42.85 -2.80
CA THR A 2 -20.79 43.07 -2.79
C THR A 2 -20.07 41.81 -3.27
N ASN A 3 -19.16 41.99 -4.22
CA ASN A 3 -18.23 41.01 -4.78
C ASN A 3 -17.51 40.23 -3.66
N ARG A 4 -17.94 38.99 -3.36
CA ARG A 4 -17.45 38.21 -2.21
C ARG A 4 -16.27 37.29 -2.53
N LEU A 5 -15.80 37.31 -3.73
CA LEU A 5 -14.53 36.66 -4.05
C LEU A 5 -13.42 37.68 -3.78
N SER A 6 -12.92 37.73 -2.55
CA SER A 6 -11.71 38.48 -2.23
C SER A 6 -10.58 37.91 -3.09
N GLU A 7 -9.86 38.76 -3.78
CA GLU A 7 -8.59 38.53 -4.48
C GLU A 7 -7.52 38.04 -3.48
N SER A 8 -7.66 36.81 -2.95
CA SER A 8 -6.53 36.19 -2.27
C SER A 8 -5.56 35.74 -3.35
N SER A 9 -4.32 36.21 -3.28
CA SER A 9 -3.23 35.80 -4.17
C SER A 9 -2.86 34.31 -4.10
N THR A 10 -3.45 33.58 -3.17
CA THR A 10 -3.25 32.14 -2.96
C THR A 10 -4.47 31.38 -3.46
N PRO A 11 -4.27 30.26 -4.20
CA PRO A 11 -5.37 29.41 -4.65
C PRO A 11 -6.18 28.90 -3.44
N PRO A 12 -7.48 28.61 -3.60
CA PRO A 12 -8.31 28.07 -2.53
C PRO A 12 -7.76 26.72 -2.06
N ARG A 13 -8.00 26.42 -0.78
CA ARG A 13 -7.66 25.14 -0.17
C ARG A 13 -8.95 24.48 0.33
N TRP A 14 -9.57 23.70 -0.54
CA TRP A 14 -10.83 23.05 -0.23
C TRP A 14 -10.70 21.98 0.84
N GLY A 15 -11.61 22.00 1.80
CA GLY A 15 -11.67 21.01 2.87
C GLY A 15 -13.05 20.92 3.54
N MET A 16 -13.15 20.00 4.48
CA MET A 16 -14.38 19.77 5.25
C MET A 16 -14.10 19.86 6.75
N VAL A 17 -15.12 20.29 7.47
CA VAL A 17 -15.20 20.16 8.91
C VAL A 17 -16.40 19.28 9.24
N VAL A 18 -16.20 18.26 10.07
CA VAL A 18 -17.25 17.35 10.53
C VAL A 18 -17.40 17.50 12.04
N ASP A 19 -18.56 17.92 12.48
CA ASP A 19 -18.90 18.02 13.90
C ASP A 19 -19.44 16.67 14.40
N VAL A 20 -18.60 15.93 15.13
CA VAL A 20 -18.95 14.62 15.69
C VAL A 20 -20.09 14.73 16.72
N ASN A 21 -20.21 15.87 17.41
CA ASN A 21 -21.27 16.07 18.40
C ASN A 21 -22.65 16.22 17.77
N ARG A 22 -22.69 16.77 16.56
CA ARG A 22 -23.93 16.98 15.80
C ARG A 22 -24.32 15.77 14.95
N CYS A 23 -23.35 14.92 14.59
CA CYS A 23 -23.60 13.77 13.75
C CYS A 23 -24.53 12.76 14.46
N VAL A 24 -25.64 12.41 13.83
CA VAL A 24 -26.63 11.46 14.35
C VAL A 24 -26.57 10.08 13.70
N GLY A 25 -25.57 9.84 12.83
CA GLY A 25 -25.37 8.55 12.18
C GLY A 25 -26.44 8.17 11.14
N CYS A 26 -27.21 9.12 10.62
CA CYS A 26 -28.36 8.85 9.75
C CYS A 26 -28.03 8.32 8.36
N GLN A 27 -26.74 8.28 7.95
CA GLN A 27 -26.26 7.82 6.65
C GLN A 27 -26.73 8.65 5.43
N THR A 28 -27.46 9.75 5.60
CA THR A 28 -27.94 10.59 4.49
C THR A 28 -26.79 11.06 3.61
N CYS A 29 -25.64 11.45 4.21
CA CYS A 29 -24.46 11.86 3.46
C CYS A 29 -23.86 10.72 2.61
N THR A 30 -23.97 9.47 3.05
CA THR A 30 -23.56 8.28 2.30
C THR A 30 -24.46 8.07 1.08
N VAL A 31 -25.78 8.13 1.30
CA VAL A 31 -26.78 7.93 0.25
C VAL A 31 -26.74 9.06 -0.79
N ALA A 32 -26.68 10.32 -0.33
CA ALA A 32 -26.58 11.48 -1.22
C ALA A 32 -25.30 11.45 -2.07
N CYS A 33 -24.13 11.08 -1.48
CA CYS A 33 -22.89 10.90 -2.22
C CYS A 33 -23.02 9.80 -3.26
N LYS A 34 -23.66 8.68 -2.89
CA LYS A 34 -23.87 7.54 -3.77
C LYS A 34 -24.78 7.91 -4.96
N HIS A 35 -25.88 8.60 -4.68
CA HIS A 35 -26.82 9.04 -5.72
C HIS A 35 -26.22 10.08 -6.67
N TRP A 36 -25.55 11.11 -6.11
CA TRP A 36 -24.93 12.17 -6.92
C TRP A 36 -23.82 11.65 -7.85
N ASN A 37 -23.07 10.67 -7.39
CA ASN A 37 -21.91 10.15 -8.12
C ASN A 37 -22.19 8.82 -8.84
N ASP A 38 -23.44 8.35 -8.86
CA ASP A 38 -23.86 7.11 -9.53
C ASP A 38 -22.93 5.93 -9.23
N THR A 39 -22.59 5.75 -7.94
CA THR A 39 -21.69 4.66 -7.56
C THR A 39 -22.46 3.34 -7.51
N GLN A 40 -21.91 2.31 -8.17
CA GLN A 40 -22.53 0.99 -8.24
C GLN A 40 -22.74 0.35 -6.85
N PRO A 41 -23.57 -0.69 -6.71
CA PRO A 41 -23.72 -1.47 -5.49
C PRO A 41 -22.36 -1.89 -4.90
N GLY A 42 -22.22 -1.86 -3.57
CA GLY A 42 -20.97 -2.19 -2.89
C GLY A 42 -19.89 -1.11 -2.90
N VAL A 43 -20.00 -0.06 -3.73
CA VAL A 43 -19.06 1.07 -3.78
C VAL A 43 -19.59 2.25 -2.99
N GLN A 44 -18.85 2.69 -2.00
CA GLN A 44 -19.16 3.85 -1.18
C GLN A 44 -17.95 4.77 -1.08
N TRP A 45 -18.08 6.02 -1.52
CA TRP A 45 -17.01 7.02 -1.42
C TRP A 45 -17.06 7.79 -0.10
N ARG A 46 -18.24 7.81 0.54
CA ARG A 46 -18.50 8.36 1.86
C ARG A 46 -19.18 7.29 2.69
N SER A 47 -18.77 7.12 3.94
CA SER A 47 -19.42 6.23 4.89
C SER A 47 -19.41 6.84 6.28
N VAL A 48 -20.29 6.35 7.14
CA VAL A 48 -20.34 6.72 8.55
C VAL A 48 -20.04 5.48 9.37
N ILE A 49 -18.97 5.54 10.14
CA ILE A 49 -18.58 4.49 11.08
C ILE A 49 -19.32 4.74 12.39
N ASP A 50 -19.95 3.71 12.88
CA ASP A 50 -20.66 3.69 14.15
C ASP A 50 -19.76 3.03 15.19
N VAL A 51 -19.44 3.75 16.24
CA VAL A 51 -18.51 3.29 17.28
C VAL A 51 -19.19 3.35 18.64
N GLU A 52 -19.25 2.21 19.31
CA GLU A 52 -19.68 2.10 20.69
C GLU A 52 -18.47 1.88 21.59
N THR A 53 -18.38 2.63 22.68
CA THR A 53 -17.26 2.59 23.64
C THR A 53 -17.78 2.54 25.06
N GLY A 54 -16.94 2.13 26.01
CA GLY A 54 -17.28 2.02 27.41
C GLY A 54 -17.82 0.64 27.82
N ARG A 55 -18.27 0.52 29.07
CA ARG A 55 -18.90 -0.70 29.61
C ARG A 55 -20.24 -0.35 30.25
N TYR A 56 -21.23 -1.20 30.07
CA TYR A 56 -22.54 -1.02 30.69
C TYR A 56 -22.38 -0.80 32.21
N PRO A 57 -23.07 0.18 32.82
CA PRO A 57 -24.05 1.10 32.22
C PRO A 57 -23.47 2.35 31.53
N ASN A 58 -22.17 2.56 31.57
CA ASN A 58 -21.49 3.75 31.03
C ASN A 58 -21.06 3.52 29.59
N VAL A 59 -22.02 3.35 28.68
CA VAL A 59 -21.77 3.14 27.25
C VAL A 59 -21.97 4.47 26.51
N GLU A 60 -21.03 4.78 25.63
CA GLU A 60 -21.11 5.93 24.73
C GLU A 60 -21.05 5.48 23.27
N ARG A 61 -21.69 6.24 22.39
CA ARG A 61 -21.75 5.98 20.97
C ARG A 61 -21.50 7.25 20.18
N PHE A 62 -20.57 7.19 19.24
CA PHE A 62 -20.31 8.30 18.33
C PHE A 62 -20.27 7.83 16.88
N PHE A 63 -20.40 8.78 15.96
CA PHE A 63 -20.45 8.50 14.52
C PHE A 63 -19.34 9.26 13.82
N LEU A 64 -18.48 8.51 13.11
CA LEU A 64 -17.35 9.07 12.38
C LEU A 64 -17.62 9.03 10.88
N VAL A 65 -17.76 10.20 10.28
CA VAL A 65 -17.94 10.35 8.83
C VAL A 65 -16.59 10.23 8.14
N VAL A 66 -16.40 9.19 7.33
CA VAL A 66 -15.11 8.89 6.70
C VAL A 66 -15.20 8.85 5.16
N GLY A 67 -14.05 8.98 4.52
CA GLY A 67 -13.88 8.96 3.08
C GLY A 67 -12.51 9.50 2.68
N CYS A 68 -12.30 9.86 1.41
CA CYS A 68 -11.05 10.46 0.98
C CYS A 68 -10.81 11.77 1.73
N GLN A 69 -9.63 11.90 2.35
CA GLN A 69 -9.25 13.04 3.18
C GLN A 69 -8.70 14.22 2.37
N HIS A 70 -8.55 14.10 1.06
CA HIS A 70 -7.93 15.11 0.18
C HIS A 70 -6.65 15.72 0.81
N CYS A 71 -5.77 14.85 1.28
CA CYS A 71 -4.54 15.19 2.00
C CYS A 71 -3.73 16.28 1.32
N ALA A 72 -3.09 17.19 2.08
CA ALA A 72 -2.15 18.16 1.55
C ALA A 72 -0.87 17.49 1.03
N VAL A 73 -0.45 16.39 1.68
CA VAL A 73 0.65 15.53 1.25
C VAL A 73 0.09 14.13 0.93
N PRO A 74 -0.55 13.94 -0.24
CA PRO A 74 -1.27 12.73 -0.56
C PRO A 74 -0.32 11.58 -0.94
N PRO A 75 -0.20 10.51 -0.13
CA PRO A 75 0.70 9.39 -0.41
C PRO A 75 0.29 8.58 -1.65
N CYS A 76 -0.96 8.71 -2.07
CA CYS A 76 -1.51 8.01 -3.23
C CYS A 76 -1.10 8.62 -4.59
N VAL A 77 -0.62 9.88 -4.62
CA VAL A 77 -0.22 10.56 -5.85
C VAL A 77 1.14 10.08 -6.36
N PRO A 78 2.24 10.08 -5.56
CA PRO A 78 3.55 9.67 -6.04
C PRO A 78 3.64 8.19 -6.41
N VAL A 79 2.83 7.33 -5.81
CA VAL A 79 2.85 5.87 -6.13
C VAL A 79 2.14 5.51 -7.42
N CYS A 80 1.36 6.44 -8.00
CA CYS A 80 0.60 6.18 -9.22
C CYS A 80 1.52 6.13 -10.45
N PRO A 81 1.68 4.96 -11.11
CA PRO A 81 2.63 4.81 -12.22
C PRO A 81 2.16 5.49 -13.50
N THR A 82 0.86 5.73 -13.63
CA THR A 82 0.25 6.36 -14.82
C THR A 82 -0.05 7.84 -14.63
N GLY A 83 0.04 8.36 -13.39
CA GLY A 83 -0.40 9.70 -13.07
C GLY A 83 -1.91 9.90 -13.06
N ALA A 84 -2.69 8.81 -13.09
CA ALA A 84 -4.15 8.90 -13.01
C ALA A 84 -4.65 9.55 -11.71
N THR A 85 -3.93 9.38 -10.61
CA THR A 85 -4.16 10.13 -9.36
C THR A 85 -3.31 11.39 -9.37
N GLN A 86 -3.94 12.55 -9.22
CA GLN A 86 -3.30 13.86 -9.26
C GLN A 86 -3.81 14.73 -8.12
N GLN A 87 -3.02 15.71 -7.71
CA GLN A 87 -3.44 16.79 -6.84
C GLN A 87 -3.50 18.08 -7.66
N ARG A 88 -4.60 18.81 -7.56
CA ARG A 88 -4.80 20.11 -8.18
C ARG A 88 -4.21 21.21 -7.29
N ASP A 89 -4.04 22.40 -7.84
CA ASP A 89 -3.51 23.58 -7.12
C ASP A 89 -4.44 24.02 -5.99
N ASP A 90 -5.75 23.78 -6.12
CA ASP A 90 -6.77 24.01 -5.08
C ASP A 90 -6.79 22.92 -3.99
N GLY A 91 -5.85 21.97 -4.04
CA GLY A 91 -5.69 20.91 -3.09
C GLY A 91 -6.57 19.67 -3.31
N LEU A 92 -7.49 19.70 -4.24
CA LEU A 92 -8.29 18.54 -4.55
C LEU A 92 -7.44 17.41 -5.12
N VAL A 93 -7.59 16.21 -4.57
CA VAL A 93 -6.99 15.01 -5.15
C VAL A 93 -8.01 14.40 -6.11
N THR A 94 -7.69 14.37 -7.39
CA THR A 94 -8.58 13.91 -8.46
C THR A 94 -8.12 12.58 -9.08
N MET A 95 -8.98 12.00 -9.91
CA MET A 95 -8.73 10.75 -10.64
C MET A 95 -9.05 10.93 -12.12
N ASN A 96 -8.12 10.54 -12.97
CA ASN A 96 -8.38 10.33 -14.39
C ASN A 96 -8.61 8.84 -14.64
N TYR A 97 -9.85 8.44 -14.89
CA TYR A 97 -10.23 7.04 -15.09
C TYR A 97 -9.68 6.45 -16.38
N ASP A 98 -9.49 7.27 -17.43
CA ASP A 98 -8.92 6.81 -18.69
C ASP A 98 -7.45 6.41 -18.57
N SER A 99 -6.69 7.15 -17.77
CA SER A 99 -5.29 6.86 -17.53
C SER A 99 -5.07 5.72 -16.52
N CYS A 100 -6.07 5.38 -15.72
CA CYS A 100 -5.95 4.38 -14.67
C CYS A 100 -5.85 2.95 -15.25
N ILE A 101 -4.94 2.15 -14.69
CA ILE A 101 -4.74 0.72 -15.03
C ILE A 101 -5.28 -0.23 -13.95
N GLY A 102 -5.79 0.29 -12.84
CA GLY A 102 -6.31 -0.54 -11.75
C GLY A 102 -5.27 -1.35 -10.98
N CYS A 103 -4.03 -0.87 -10.86
CA CYS A 103 -2.93 -1.58 -10.17
C CYS A 103 -3.06 -1.58 -8.64
N ALA A 104 -3.96 -0.77 -8.07
CA ALA A 104 -4.21 -0.61 -6.64
C ALA A 104 -3.06 -0.01 -5.80
N ALA A 105 -1.96 0.45 -6.39
CA ALA A 105 -0.87 1.07 -5.63
C ALA A 105 -1.36 2.24 -4.77
N CYS A 106 -2.27 3.06 -5.28
CA CYS A 106 -2.87 4.17 -4.55
C CYS A 106 -3.83 3.72 -3.42
N ALA A 107 -4.43 2.52 -3.53
CA ALA A 107 -5.30 1.97 -2.50
C ALA A 107 -4.48 1.47 -1.29
N VAL A 108 -3.41 0.70 -1.52
CA VAL A 108 -2.52 0.25 -0.43
C VAL A 108 -1.68 1.38 0.16
N ALA A 109 -1.49 2.49 -0.58
CA ALA A 109 -0.82 3.68 -0.05
C ALA A 109 -1.74 4.56 0.79
N CYS A 110 -3.07 4.42 0.69
CA CYS A 110 -4.04 5.23 1.42
C CYS A 110 -4.21 4.72 2.85
N PRO A 111 -3.87 5.50 3.89
CA PRO A 111 -4.04 5.06 5.27
C PRO A 111 -5.51 5.13 5.75
N TYR A 112 -6.40 5.70 4.96
CA TYR A 112 -7.81 5.93 5.31
C TYR A 112 -8.78 4.94 4.67
N ASP A 113 -8.27 3.90 3.99
CA ASP A 113 -9.09 2.92 3.22
C ASP A 113 -10.13 3.59 2.29
N ALA A 114 -9.78 4.75 1.74
CA ALA A 114 -10.71 5.62 1.03
C ALA A 114 -10.72 5.38 -0.50
N ARG A 115 -10.23 4.21 -0.96
CA ARG A 115 -10.19 3.86 -2.38
C ARG A 115 -10.76 2.49 -2.62
N THR A 116 -11.65 2.39 -3.58
CA THR A 116 -12.29 1.14 -3.99
C THR A 116 -11.93 0.83 -5.44
N ILE A 117 -11.77 -0.45 -5.76
CA ILE A 117 -11.65 -0.94 -7.14
C ILE A 117 -12.70 -2.01 -7.33
N ALA A 118 -13.69 -1.74 -8.14
CA ALA A 118 -14.68 -2.71 -8.56
C ALA A 118 -14.22 -3.30 -9.92
N HIS A 119 -13.92 -4.59 -9.95
CA HIS A 119 -13.46 -5.28 -11.17
C HIS A 119 -14.61 -5.63 -12.10
N GLU A 120 -15.81 -5.83 -11.52
CA GLU A 120 -17.03 -6.19 -12.20
C GLU A 120 -18.15 -5.27 -11.73
N HIS A 121 -19.11 -5.00 -12.60
CA HIS A 121 -20.30 -4.29 -12.22
C HIS A 121 -21.23 -5.21 -11.41
N GLN A 122 -21.81 -4.67 -10.35
CA GLN A 122 -22.81 -5.36 -9.54
C GLN A 122 -24.16 -4.66 -9.72
N TRP A 123 -25.22 -5.47 -9.74
CA TRP A 123 -26.59 -5.01 -9.90
C TRP A 123 -27.36 -5.18 -8.60
N TYR A 124 -28.29 -4.25 -8.29
CA TYR A 124 -29.09 -4.34 -7.08
C TYR A 124 -30.05 -5.55 -7.10
N TYR A 125 -30.52 -5.93 -8.29
CA TYR A 125 -31.49 -7.01 -8.46
C TYR A 125 -30.88 -8.24 -9.18
N GLY A 126 -29.57 -8.32 -9.29
CA GLY A 126 -28.87 -9.43 -9.95
C GLY A 126 -28.82 -9.35 -11.48
N THR A 127 -29.64 -8.49 -12.10
CA THR A 127 -29.65 -8.19 -13.52
C THR A 127 -29.75 -6.68 -13.74
N GLU A 128 -29.24 -6.18 -14.87
CA GLU A 128 -29.27 -4.77 -15.23
C GLU A 128 -30.71 -4.27 -15.41
N THR A 129 -31.05 -3.19 -14.73
CA THR A 129 -32.33 -2.47 -14.91
C THR A 129 -32.11 -1.24 -15.79
N LEU A 130 -33.19 -0.68 -16.38
CA LEU A 130 -33.12 0.54 -17.19
C LEU A 130 -32.54 1.73 -16.43
N GLN A 131 -32.82 1.82 -15.12
CA GLN A 131 -32.28 2.87 -14.25
C GLN A 131 -30.77 2.68 -14.04
N GLU A 132 -30.33 1.45 -13.82
CA GLU A 132 -28.91 1.14 -13.61
C GLU A 132 -28.11 1.31 -14.92
N GLU A 133 -28.68 0.99 -16.08
CA GLU A 133 -28.09 1.24 -17.38
C GLU A 133 -27.83 2.73 -17.60
N SER A 134 -28.80 3.59 -17.26
CA SER A 134 -28.69 5.05 -17.42
C SER A 134 -27.67 5.69 -16.49
N ALA A 135 -27.46 5.10 -15.30
CA ALA A 135 -26.51 5.58 -14.27
C ALA A 135 -25.15 4.88 -14.32
N ARG A 136 -24.96 3.97 -15.28
CA ARG A 136 -23.73 3.18 -15.38
C ARG A 136 -22.55 4.00 -15.88
N HIS A 137 -21.39 3.80 -15.23
CA HIS A 137 -20.10 4.40 -15.56
C HIS A 137 -19.07 3.32 -15.94
N PRO A 138 -19.08 2.80 -17.19
CA PRO A 138 -18.16 1.74 -17.63
C PRO A 138 -16.68 2.12 -17.51
N GLU A 139 -16.36 3.43 -17.56
CA GLU A 139 -15.01 3.95 -17.38
C GLU A 139 -14.50 3.76 -15.95
N ARG A 140 -15.40 3.57 -14.97
CA ARG A 140 -15.05 3.34 -13.56
C ARG A 140 -14.84 1.87 -13.20
N GLU A 141 -15.14 0.94 -14.09
CA GLU A 141 -14.90 -0.50 -13.88
C GLU A 141 -13.41 -0.83 -13.98
N GLY A 142 -12.88 -1.64 -13.08
CA GLY A 142 -11.49 -2.05 -13.05
C GLY A 142 -10.49 -0.93 -12.74
N VAL A 143 -10.94 0.23 -12.27
CA VAL A 143 -10.11 1.38 -11.92
C VAL A 143 -10.34 1.81 -10.49
N ALA A 144 -9.39 2.57 -9.91
CA ALA A 144 -9.55 3.08 -8.56
C ALA A 144 -10.54 4.24 -8.51
N GLN A 145 -11.47 4.17 -7.57
CA GLN A 145 -12.49 5.17 -7.31
C GLN A 145 -12.32 5.74 -5.89
N LYS A 146 -12.75 6.98 -5.69
CA LYS A 146 -12.73 7.65 -4.38
C LYS A 146 -13.61 8.89 -4.39
N CYS A 147 -13.92 9.45 -3.21
CA CYS A 147 -14.54 10.76 -3.07
C CYS A 147 -13.71 11.84 -3.80
N THR A 148 -14.37 12.68 -4.58
CA THR A 148 -13.79 13.80 -5.34
C THR A 148 -14.05 15.16 -4.67
N PHE A 149 -14.74 15.23 -3.54
CA PHE A 149 -15.37 16.42 -2.97
C PHE A 149 -16.39 17.05 -3.92
N CYS A 150 -17.02 16.23 -4.78
CA CYS A 150 -17.90 16.68 -5.85
C CYS A 150 -17.24 17.77 -6.70
N VAL A 151 -16.08 17.41 -7.29
CA VAL A 151 -15.25 18.32 -8.08
C VAL A 151 -16.02 19.03 -9.20
N ASP A 152 -17.01 18.38 -9.77
CA ASP A 152 -17.96 18.92 -10.74
C ASP A 152 -18.71 20.13 -10.20
N LYS A 153 -19.24 20.03 -8.96
CA LYS A 153 -19.92 21.15 -8.27
C LYS A 153 -18.95 22.28 -7.90
N VAL A 154 -17.73 21.95 -7.45
CA VAL A 154 -16.70 22.94 -7.13
C VAL A 154 -16.27 23.71 -8.38
N ASP A 155 -16.13 23.03 -9.52
CA ASP A 155 -15.77 23.65 -10.80
C ASP A 155 -16.95 24.48 -11.33
N GLU A 156 -18.20 24.03 -11.17
CA GLU A 156 -19.40 24.80 -11.46
C GLU A 156 -19.48 26.06 -10.60
N ALA A 157 -19.20 25.96 -9.29
CA ALA A 157 -19.17 27.10 -8.39
C ALA A 157 -18.22 28.21 -8.90
N THR A 158 -17.02 27.82 -9.31
CA THR A 158 -16.04 28.74 -9.89
C THR A 158 -16.58 29.43 -11.14
N SER A 159 -17.21 28.69 -12.05
CA SER A 159 -17.76 29.23 -13.31
C SER A 159 -18.95 30.17 -13.09
N ARG A 160 -19.76 29.89 -12.05
CA ARG A 160 -20.94 30.70 -11.69
C ARG A 160 -20.64 31.79 -10.65
N GLN A 161 -19.41 31.92 -10.18
CA GLN A 161 -19.02 32.85 -9.11
C GLN A 161 -19.81 32.63 -7.81
N LEU A 162 -20.09 31.37 -7.49
CA LEU A 162 -20.77 30.93 -6.27
C LEU A 162 -19.74 30.38 -5.26
N ASP A 163 -20.12 30.35 -3.99
CA ASP A 163 -19.29 29.78 -2.92
C ASP A 163 -19.80 28.35 -2.57
N PRO A 164 -19.03 27.28 -2.87
CA PRO A 164 -19.47 25.91 -2.56
C PRO A 164 -19.54 25.62 -1.05
N GLY A 165 -19.09 26.54 -0.20
CA GLY A 165 -19.26 26.47 1.26
C GLY A 165 -20.56 27.07 1.77
N VAL A 166 -21.26 27.88 0.94
CA VAL A 166 -22.44 28.65 1.31
C VAL A 166 -23.63 28.36 0.37
N ASP A 167 -23.37 28.33 -0.95
CA ASP A 167 -24.42 28.19 -1.94
C ASP A 167 -24.82 26.72 -2.11
N PHE A 168 -26.03 26.39 -1.72
CA PHE A 168 -26.55 25.02 -1.64
C PHE A 168 -26.45 24.23 -2.96
N ASP A 169 -26.69 24.89 -4.10
CA ASP A 169 -26.70 24.27 -5.42
C ASP A 169 -25.34 23.66 -5.80
N VAL A 170 -24.25 24.34 -5.40
CA VAL A 170 -22.88 23.97 -5.73
C VAL A 170 -22.13 23.33 -4.55
N MET A 171 -22.78 23.21 -3.40
CA MET A 171 -22.22 22.54 -2.22
C MET A 171 -22.06 21.03 -2.48
N PRO A 172 -20.99 20.38 -1.99
CA PRO A 172 -20.86 18.93 -2.08
C PRO A 172 -22.08 18.19 -1.54
N ALA A 173 -22.57 17.18 -2.28
CA ALA A 173 -23.83 16.51 -2.00
C ALA A 173 -23.97 16.00 -0.55
N CYS A 174 -22.87 15.51 0.05
CA CYS A 174 -22.88 15.04 1.44
C CYS A 174 -23.01 16.16 2.48
N ALA A 175 -22.52 17.37 2.19
CA ALA A 175 -22.68 18.53 3.06
C ALA A 175 -24.09 19.11 2.89
N ALA A 176 -24.53 19.33 1.66
CA ALA A 176 -25.87 19.83 1.35
C ALA A 176 -27.01 18.97 1.92
N SER A 177 -26.83 17.65 1.96
CA SER A 177 -27.84 16.72 2.46
C SER A 177 -27.78 16.44 3.96
N CYS A 178 -26.84 17.04 4.70
CA CYS A 178 -26.67 16.75 6.12
C CYS A 178 -27.80 17.35 6.98
N ILE A 179 -28.73 16.52 7.42
CA ILE A 179 -29.91 16.95 8.18
C ILE A 179 -29.59 17.59 9.53
N SER A 180 -28.42 17.26 10.12
CA SER A 180 -27.97 17.83 11.40
C SER A 180 -26.94 18.96 11.23
N ASN A 181 -26.68 19.39 10.01
CA ASN A 181 -25.61 20.36 9.67
C ASN A 181 -24.27 20.02 10.35
N ALA A 182 -23.94 18.73 10.40
CA ALA A 182 -22.68 18.24 10.97
C ALA A 182 -21.51 18.32 9.99
N ILE A 183 -21.75 18.52 8.70
CA ILE A 183 -20.73 18.58 7.66
C ILE A 183 -20.71 19.97 7.05
N SER A 184 -19.58 20.67 7.18
CA SER A 184 -19.32 21.96 6.53
C SER A 184 -18.23 21.79 5.49
N PHE A 185 -18.32 22.51 4.38
CA PHE A 185 -17.33 22.53 3.30
C PHE A 185 -16.90 23.97 3.05
N GLY A 186 -15.66 24.20 2.65
CA GLY A 186 -15.18 25.56 2.33
C GLY A 186 -13.68 25.64 2.08
N ASP A 187 -13.20 26.87 1.98
CA ASP A 187 -11.80 27.18 1.71
C ASP A 187 -11.04 27.46 3.00
N PHE A 188 -10.06 26.66 3.35
CA PHE A 188 -9.19 26.88 4.52
C PHE A 188 -8.18 28.03 4.34
N ASN A 189 -7.93 28.49 3.12
CA ASN A 189 -7.09 29.66 2.86
C ASN A 189 -7.85 30.98 3.03
N ASN A 190 -9.18 30.93 3.04
CA ASN A 190 -10.02 32.09 3.34
C ASN A 190 -10.33 32.13 4.84
N PRO A 191 -9.78 33.08 5.62
CA PRO A 191 -9.99 33.17 7.06
C PRO A 191 -11.45 33.46 7.46
N THR A 192 -12.25 34.00 6.53
CA THR A 192 -13.67 34.31 6.78
C THR A 192 -14.61 33.20 6.35
N SER A 193 -14.08 32.09 5.80
CA SER A 193 -14.90 30.94 5.45
C SER A 193 -15.47 30.25 6.69
N ASN A 194 -16.62 29.58 6.51
CA ASN A 194 -17.26 28.79 7.56
C ASN A 194 -16.32 27.74 8.18
N VAL A 195 -15.53 27.03 7.37
CA VAL A 195 -14.61 25.99 7.84
C VAL A 195 -13.42 26.57 8.60
N SER A 196 -12.88 27.72 8.17
CA SER A 196 -11.77 28.40 8.87
C SER A 196 -12.22 28.92 10.24
N THR A 197 -13.39 29.53 10.32
CA THR A 197 -13.99 30.02 11.57
C THR A 197 -14.22 28.87 12.55
N LEU A 198 -14.81 27.75 12.09
CA LEU A 198 -15.06 26.57 12.94
C LEU A 198 -13.78 25.99 13.53
N VAL A 199 -12.73 25.90 12.73
CA VAL A 199 -11.43 25.36 13.16
C VAL A 199 -10.69 26.30 14.11
N HIS A 200 -10.88 27.62 13.95
CA HIS A 200 -10.30 28.62 14.86
C HIS A 200 -10.99 28.60 16.22
N ASP A 201 -12.32 28.48 16.24
CA ASP A 201 -13.13 28.64 17.45
C ASP A 201 -13.22 27.38 18.30
N GLN A 202 -12.91 26.21 17.73
CA GLN A 202 -13.13 24.93 18.39
C GLN A 202 -11.94 23.97 18.21
N PRO A 203 -11.69 23.09 19.20
CA PRO A 203 -10.66 22.07 19.09
C PRO A 203 -11.00 21.05 17.98
N THR A 204 -10.03 20.73 17.17
CA THR A 204 -10.15 19.75 16.08
C THR A 204 -9.18 18.62 16.23
N ILE A 205 -9.58 17.45 15.75
CA ILE A 205 -8.68 16.31 15.53
C ILE A 205 -8.60 16.00 14.03
N ARG A 206 -7.49 15.38 13.63
CA ARG A 206 -7.29 14.84 12.29
C ARG A 206 -7.05 13.34 12.40
N LEU A 207 -7.57 12.58 11.45
CA LEU A 207 -7.33 11.15 11.43
C LEU A 207 -5.88 10.86 11.02
N ASN A 208 -5.21 9.97 11.77
CA ASN A 208 -3.86 9.50 11.45
C ASN A 208 -2.86 10.65 11.23
N GLU A 209 -2.86 11.63 12.11
CA GLU A 209 -2.02 12.83 12.02
C GLU A 209 -0.52 12.50 12.06
N ASP A 210 -0.14 11.44 12.78
CA ASP A 210 1.21 10.89 12.90
C ASP A 210 1.85 10.51 11.55
N LEU A 211 1.04 10.30 10.51
CA LEU A 211 1.52 9.93 9.19
C LEU A 211 1.99 11.11 8.32
N GLY A 212 1.82 12.34 8.78
CA GLY A 212 2.24 13.55 8.08
C GLY A 212 1.56 13.74 6.72
N THR A 213 0.36 13.21 6.54
CA THR A 213 -0.41 13.33 5.28
C THR A 213 -1.19 14.63 5.19
N ASP A 214 -1.35 15.32 6.33
CA ASP A 214 -2.14 16.55 6.50
C ASP A 214 -3.53 16.43 5.86
N PRO A 215 -4.46 15.69 6.49
CA PRO A 215 -5.81 15.49 6.00
C PRO A 215 -6.62 16.79 6.02
N GLN A 216 -7.39 17.03 4.96
CA GLN A 216 -8.23 18.22 4.82
C GLN A 216 -9.68 17.98 5.24
N ILE A 217 -9.95 16.87 5.93
CA ILE A 217 -11.15 16.71 6.76
C ILE A 217 -10.72 16.83 8.21
N LYS A 218 -11.29 17.81 8.93
CA LYS A 218 -11.05 18.04 10.35
C LYS A 218 -12.32 17.72 11.12
N TYR A 219 -12.17 17.18 12.34
CA TYR A 219 -13.29 16.73 13.14
C TYR A 219 -13.37 17.58 14.40
N LEU A 220 -14.52 18.24 14.62
CA LEU A 220 -14.83 18.91 15.88
C LEU A 220 -15.30 17.88 16.90
N TYR A 221 -14.80 17.99 18.12
CA TYR A 221 -15.22 17.13 19.22
C TYR A 221 -15.24 17.91 20.52
N SER A 222 -15.99 17.40 21.49
CA SER A 222 -16.01 17.95 22.83
C SER A 222 -15.07 17.15 23.72
N THR A 223 -14.30 17.84 24.56
CA THR A 223 -13.59 17.18 25.66
C THR A 223 -14.59 16.87 26.78
N PRO A 224 -14.52 15.67 27.40
CA PRO A 224 -15.38 15.35 28.54
C PRO A 224 -15.13 16.32 29.68
N THR A 225 -16.23 16.83 30.24
CA THR A 225 -16.19 17.74 31.41
C THR A 225 -16.23 16.98 32.75
N VAL A 226 -16.34 15.65 32.73
CA VAL A 226 -16.44 14.83 33.95
C VAL A 226 -15.07 14.27 34.31
N PRO A 227 -14.47 14.69 35.44
CA PRO A 227 -13.23 14.11 35.95
C PRO A 227 -13.42 12.62 36.30
N GLY A 228 -12.49 11.76 35.89
CA GLY A 228 -12.47 10.33 36.26
C GLY A 228 -12.89 9.35 35.14
N ARG A 229 -13.36 9.82 33.99
CA ARG A 229 -13.65 8.95 32.82
C ARG A 229 -12.41 8.59 31.97
N ASP A 230 -11.33 9.35 32.13
CA ASP A 230 -10.11 9.16 31.33
C ASP A 230 -9.29 7.91 31.72
N ALA A 231 -9.46 7.40 32.96
CA ALA A 231 -8.67 6.27 33.46
C ALA A 231 -9.04 4.90 32.84
N ASP A 232 -10.28 4.76 32.36
CA ASP A 232 -10.74 3.52 31.74
C ASP A 232 -10.47 3.46 30.22
N ALA A 233 -10.03 4.57 29.62
CA ALA A 233 -9.78 4.64 28.18
C ALA A 233 -8.52 3.87 27.76
N ASP A 234 -7.47 3.89 28.59
CA ASP A 234 -6.19 3.24 28.29
C ASP A 234 -6.29 1.69 28.31
N ASP A 235 -7.14 1.12 29.18
CA ASP A 235 -7.32 -0.35 29.29
C ASP A 235 -8.24 -0.91 28.19
N LEU A 236 -9.07 -0.05 27.59
CA LEU A 236 -9.93 -0.41 26.45
C LEU A 236 -9.16 -0.45 25.13
N ASP A 237 -8.04 0.25 25.03
CA ASP A 237 -7.37 0.53 23.76
C ASP A 237 -6.69 -0.71 23.17
N GLU A 238 -5.93 -1.49 23.95
CA GLU A 238 -5.21 -2.66 23.45
C GLU A 238 -6.15 -3.83 23.06
N LYS A 239 -7.21 -4.04 23.85
CA LYS A 239 -8.20 -5.08 23.62
C LYS A 239 -9.09 -4.77 22.42
N HIS A 240 -9.48 -3.50 22.28
CA HIS A 240 -10.26 -3.01 21.14
C HIS A 240 -9.46 -2.99 19.84
N GLN A 241 -8.17 -2.65 19.87
CA GLN A 241 -7.29 -2.68 18.70
C GLN A 241 -6.97 -4.10 18.18
N SER A 242 -7.16 -5.12 19.02
CA SER A 242 -7.00 -6.52 18.64
C SER A 242 -8.29 -7.21 18.19
N ASP A 243 -9.42 -6.53 18.26
CA ASP A 243 -10.71 -7.04 17.81
C ASP A 243 -10.98 -6.70 16.34
N PRO A 244 -11.02 -7.70 15.44
CA PRO A 244 -11.27 -7.47 14.02
C PRO A 244 -12.70 -6.99 13.72
N THR A 245 -13.62 -7.07 14.69
CA THR A 245 -15.01 -6.58 14.55
C THR A 245 -15.13 -5.10 14.88
N ASN A 246 -14.14 -4.52 15.55
CA ASN A 246 -14.11 -3.09 15.84
C ASN A 246 -13.96 -2.29 14.53
N PRO A 247 -14.90 -1.40 14.18
CA PRO A 247 -14.88 -0.66 12.93
C PRO A 247 -13.72 0.35 12.82
N LEU A 248 -13.06 0.70 13.91
CA LEU A 248 -11.86 1.57 13.91
C LEU A 248 -10.59 0.81 13.55
N VAL A 249 -10.57 -0.51 13.71
CA VAL A 249 -9.44 -1.35 13.35
C VAL A 249 -9.33 -1.48 11.84
N GLY A 250 -8.15 -1.28 11.32
CA GLY A 250 -7.89 -1.41 9.89
C GLY A 250 -8.19 -2.82 9.37
N LYS A 251 -8.93 -2.89 8.27
CA LYS A 251 -9.22 -4.17 7.60
C LYS A 251 -7.97 -4.73 6.94
N ARG A 252 -7.90 -6.05 6.80
CA ARG A 252 -6.86 -6.66 5.97
C ARG A 252 -7.11 -6.30 4.52
N GLN A 253 -6.07 -5.79 3.83
CA GLN A 253 -6.17 -5.43 2.43
C GLN A 253 -6.45 -6.66 1.55
N ASN A 254 -7.22 -6.49 0.49
CA ASN A 254 -7.54 -7.48 -0.54
C ASN A 254 -7.12 -7.04 -1.95
N PHE A 255 -6.47 -5.87 -2.06
CA PHE A 255 -6.09 -5.27 -3.33
C PHE A 255 -4.91 -6.01 -3.99
N TRP A 256 -3.88 -6.35 -3.22
CA TRP A 256 -2.73 -7.12 -3.67
C TRP A 256 -2.87 -8.56 -3.19
N ASP A 257 -3.48 -9.38 -4.04
CA ASP A 257 -3.71 -10.81 -3.83
C ASP A 257 -2.46 -11.65 -4.14
N TRP A 258 -2.62 -12.98 -4.20
CA TRP A 258 -1.55 -13.91 -4.50
C TRP A 258 -0.86 -13.61 -5.84
N ARG A 259 -1.56 -13.08 -6.85
CA ARG A 259 -1.00 -12.71 -8.16
C ARG A 259 0.02 -11.59 -8.02
N ALA A 260 -0.32 -10.55 -7.29
CA ALA A 260 0.65 -9.49 -7.00
C ALA A 260 1.83 -10.01 -6.16
N THR A 261 1.57 -10.89 -5.19
CA THR A 261 2.60 -11.49 -4.32
C THR A 261 3.63 -12.30 -5.11
N MET A 262 3.20 -12.98 -6.18
CA MET A 262 4.11 -13.75 -7.04
C MET A 262 5.22 -12.89 -7.65
N ASN A 263 5.01 -11.59 -7.84
CA ASN A 263 6.10 -10.70 -8.31
C ASN A 263 7.23 -10.58 -7.27
N TRP A 264 6.91 -10.51 -5.98
CA TRP A 264 7.95 -10.52 -4.93
C TRP A 264 8.59 -11.89 -4.74
N CYS A 265 7.85 -12.96 -5.01
CA CYS A 265 8.40 -14.33 -4.92
C CYS A 265 9.28 -14.63 -6.14
N LEU A 266 8.71 -14.63 -7.35
CA LEU A 266 9.42 -15.00 -8.57
C LEU A 266 10.37 -13.90 -9.06
N GLY A 267 9.92 -12.66 -9.07
CA GLY A 267 10.76 -11.52 -9.46
C GLY A 267 11.91 -11.29 -8.48
N GLY A 268 11.65 -11.42 -7.17
CA GLY A 268 12.68 -11.33 -6.13
C GLY A 268 13.69 -12.47 -6.21
N LEU A 269 13.23 -13.71 -6.40
CA LEU A 269 14.06 -14.89 -6.58
C LEU A 269 14.91 -14.76 -7.87
N GLY A 270 14.28 -14.38 -9.00
CA GLY A 270 14.98 -14.20 -10.27
C GLY A 270 16.02 -13.09 -10.24
N SER A 271 15.65 -11.91 -9.71
CA SER A 271 16.62 -10.81 -9.58
C SER A 271 17.76 -11.16 -8.62
N GLY A 272 17.47 -11.83 -7.50
CA GLY A 272 18.48 -12.33 -6.58
C GLY A 272 19.44 -13.33 -7.23
N LEU A 273 18.93 -14.26 -8.06
CA LEU A 273 19.74 -15.19 -8.85
C LEU A 273 20.66 -14.43 -9.83
N ALA A 274 20.10 -13.46 -10.59
CA ALA A 274 20.88 -12.69 -11.54
C ALA A 274 22.00 -11.88 -10.88
N VAL A 275 21.72 -11.26 -9.72
CA VAL A 275 22.72 -10.50 -8.94
C VAL A 275 23.79 -11.42 -8.38
N SER A 276 23.42 -12.56 -7.81
CA SER A 276 24.35 -13.53 -7.24
C SER A 276 25.28 -14.09 -8.33
N ALA A 277 24.72 -14.44 -9.50
CA ALA A 277 25.51 -14.88 -10.66
C ALA A 277 26.45 -13.79 -11.17
N TRP A 278 25.98 -12.54 -11.26
CA TRP A 278 26.82 -11.42 -11.66
C TRP A 278 27.98 -11.18 -10.71
N ILE A 279 27.73 -11.19 -9.39
CA ILE A 279 28.79 -11.05 -8.38
C ILE A 279 29.80 -12.22 -8.50
N ALA A 280 29.33 -13.46 -8.62
CA ALA A 280 30.18 -14.62 -8.79
C ALA A 280 31.05 -14.53 -10.04
N TYR A 281 30.54 -13.99 -11.14
CA TYR A 281 31.29 -13.70 -12.35
C TYR A 281 32.36 -12.64 -12.11
N VAL A 282 32.02 -11.51 -11.48
CA VAL A 282 32.98 -10.41 -11.21
C VAL A 282 34.16 -10.87 -10.37
N ILE A 283 33.92 -11.75 -9.40
CA ILE A 283 34.99 -12.32 -8.55
C ILE A 283 35.68 -13.55 -9.17
N GLY A 284 35.38 -13.87 -10.44
CA GLY A 284 36.03 -14.93 -11.20
C GLY A 284 35.70 -16.37 -10.76
N GLN A 285 34.52 -16.57 -10.13
CA GLN A 285 34.11 -17.88 -9.62
C GLN A 285 33.22 -18.68 -10.59
N ILE A 286 32.66 -18.03 -11.59
CA ILE A 286 31.88 -18.67 -12.66
C ILE A 286 32.28 -18.10 -14.01
N SER A 287 32.08 -18.92 -15.05
CA SER A 287 32.32 -18.48 -16.42
C SER A 287 31.25 -17.53 -16.92
N MET A 288 31.54 -16.82 -17.98
CA MET A 288 30.57 -15.97 -18.68
C MET A 288 29.39 -16.80 -19.21
N GLN A 289 29.61 -18.00 -19.68
CA GLN A 289 28.56 -18.91 -20.17
C GLN A 289 27.62 -19.34 -19.05
N ALA A 290 28.13 -19.74 -17.88
CA ALA A 290 27.32 -20.07 -16.72
C ALA A 290 26.54 -18.86 -16.22
N THR A 291 27.15 -17.67 -16.20
CA THR A 291 26.45 -16.41 -15.86
C THR A 291 25.25 -16.17 -16.78
N HIS A 292 25.46 -16.38 -18.10
CA HIS A 292 24.39 -16.20 -19.08
C HIS A 292 23.22 -17.17 -18.85
N GLN A 293 23.50 -18.45 -18.62
CA GLN A 293 22.47 -19.45 -18.33
C GLN A 293 21.64 -19.07 -17.09
N LEU A 294 22.31 -18.65 -16.00
CA LEU A 294 21.64 -18.21 -14.78
C LEU A 294 20.81 -16.93 -15.00
N GLN A 295 21.31 -15.97 -15.79
CA GLN A 295 20.57 -14.76 -16.14
C GLN A 295 19.36 -15.06 -17.04
N LEU A 296 19.42 -16.05 -17.92
CA LEU A 296 18.25 -16.51 -18.70
C LEU A 296 17.17 -17.09 -17.79
N ILE A 297 17.52 -17.97 -16.86
CA ILE A 297 16.58 -18.52 -15.86
C ILE A 297 15.97 -17.40 -15.04
N ALA A 298 16.80 -16.46 -14.57
CA ALA A 298 16.37 -15.28 -13.83
C ALA A 298 15.38 -14.44 -14.64
N GLY A 299 15.62 -14.25 -15.94
CA GLY A 299 14.75 -13.53 -16.85
C GLY A 299 13.35 -14.16 -16.98
N VAL A 300 13.30 -15.48 -17.11
CA VAL A 300 12.03 -16.22 -17.14
C VAL A 300 11.25 -16.02 -15.84
N MET A 301 11.93 -16.08 -14.68
CA MET A 301 11.28 -15.89 -13.39
C MET A 301 10.76 -14.45 -13.21
N MET A 302 11.56 -13.45 -13.58
CA MET A 302 11.14 -12.03 -13.52
C MET A 302 9.94 -11.78 -14.44
N LEU A 303 9.95 -12.31 -15.67
CA LEU A 303 8.82 -12.24 -16.60
C LEU A 303 7.57 -12.90 -16.02
N ALA A 304 7.71 -14.08 -15.42
CA ALA A 304 6.59 -14.77 -14.77
C ALA A 304 6.00 -13.93 -13.62
N GLY A 305 6.83 -13.32 -12.78
CA GLY A 305 6.39 -12.40 -11.73
C GLY A 305 5.60 -11.21 -12.29
N LEU A 306 6.12 -10.54 -13.30
CA LEU A 306 5.45 -9.42 -13.97
C LEU A 306 4.16 -9.85 -14.70
N PHE A 307 4.13 -11.06 -15.27
CA PHE A 307 2.93 -11.63 -15.87
C PHE A 307 1.80 -11.81 -14.86
N PHE A 308 2.09 -12.30 -13.65
CA PHE A 308 1.08 -12.40 -12.60
C PHE A 308 0.55 -11.01 -12.16
N VAL A 309 1.41 -9.99 -12.10
CA VAL A 309 0.96 -8.61 -11.86
C VAL A 309 0.06 -8.12 -12.99
N TRP A 310 0.41 -8.40 -14.24
CA TRP A 310 -0.42 -8.05 -15.40
C TRP A 310 -1.81 -8.71 -15.34
N LEU A 311 -1.89 -9.98 -14.92
CA LEU A 311 -3.17 -10.68 -14.72
C LEU A 311 -4.04 -10.03 -13.65
N LYS A 312 -3.44 -9.35 -12.69
CA LYS A 312 -4.15 -8.70 -11.58
C LYS A 312 -4.67 -7.31 -11.93
N LEU A 313 -4.14 -6.66 -12.98
CA LEU A 313 -4.56 -5.32 -13.36
C LEU A 313 -6.05 -5.28 -13.75
N GLY A 314 -6.75 -4.25 -13.31
CA GLY A 314 -8.16 -4.05 -13.66
C GLY A 314 -8.35 -3.71 -15.14
N ARG A 315 -7.41 -2.97 -15.74
CA ARG A 315 -7.39 -2.61 -17.16
C ARG A 315 -6.08 -3.09 -17.82
N ARG A 316 -5.96 -4.39 -18.07
CA ARG A 316 -4.72 -5.09 -18.48
C ARG A 316 -4.09 -4.50 -19.75
N TRP A 317 -4.89 -4.17 -20.75
CA TRP A 317 -4.40 -3.62 -22.02
C TRP A 317 -3.83 -2.21 -21.93
N ARG A 318 -4.06 -1.52 -20.80
CA ARG A 318 -3.46 -0.23 -20.50
C ARG A 318 -2.13 -0.35 -19.72
N ALA A 319 -1.61 -1.56 -19.47
CA ALA A 319 -0.43 -1.83 -18.63
C ALA A 319 0.82 -1.04 -19.05
N TRP A 320 1.03 -0.82 -20.36
CA TRP A 320 2.15 -0.05 -20.89
C TRP A 320 2.22 1.39 -20.36
N ARG A 321 1.10 1.97 -19.93
CA ARG A 321 1.05 3.30 -19.30
C ARG A 321 1.73 3.35 -17.95
N ALA A 322 2.04 2.19 -17.34
CA ALA A 322 2.83 2.12 -16.11
C ALA A 322 4.28 2.63 -16.29
N LEU A 323 4.75 2.81 -17.53
CA LEU A 323 6.03 3.42 -17.84
C LEU A 323 6.03 4.96 -17.73
N TRP A 324 4.89 5.63 -17.59
CA TRP A 324 4.79 7.09 -17.76
C TRP A 324 5.40 7.93 -16.64
N ARG A 325 5.53 7.42 -15.42
CA ARG A 325 5.97 8.22 -14.25
C ARG A 325 7.18 7.63 -13.49
N PRO A 326 8.33 7.43 -14.14
CA PRO A 326 9.51 6.92 -13.45
C PRO A 326 10.08 7.91 -12.41
N GLN A 327 9.72 9.21 -12.49
CA GLN A 327 10.21 10.24 -11.57
C GLN A 327 9.67 10.04 -10.15
N THR A 328 8.44 9.53 -10.01
CA THR A 328 7.78 9.38 -8.71
C THR A 328 7.46 7.93 -8.34
N SER A 329 7.10 7.09 -9.33
CA SER A 329 6.61 5.72 -9.09
C SER A 329 7.72 4.68 -9.15
N TRP A 330 7.86 3.91 -8.09
CA TRP A 330 8.78 2.76 -8.03
C TRP A 330 8.36 1.62 -8.95
N MET A 331 7.05 1.44 -9.20
CA MET A 331 6.55 0.46 -10.17
C MET A 331 7.00 0.79 -11.59
N SER A 332 7.01 2.08 -11.97
CA SER A 332 7.55 2.50 -13.28
C SER A 332 9.05 2.19 -13.39
N ARG A 333 9.82 2.50 -12.34
CA ARG A 333 11.27 2.20 -12.29
C ARG A 333 11.56 0.71 -12.35
N GLU A 334 10.75 -0.11 -11.68
CA GLU A 334 10.84 -1.58 -11.74
C GLU A 334 10.70 -2.09 -13.18
N LEU A 335 9.70 -1.58 -13.94
CA LEU A 335 9.49 -1.95 -15.33
C LEU A 335 10.66 -1.54 -16.25
N TYR A 336 11.25 -0.36 -16.03
CA TYR A 336 12.45 0.05 -16.77
C TYR A 336 13.63 -0.86 -16.45
N ALA A 337 13.85 -1.18 -15.17
CA ALA A 337 14.92 -2.08 -14.76
C ALA A 337 14.74 -3.48 -15.36
N ALA A 338 13.50 -4.01 -15.35
CA ALA A 338 13.17 -5.28 -16.00
C ALA A 338 13.44 -5.24 -17.51
N GLY A 339 13.02 -4.17 -18.19
CA GLY A 339 13.25 -3.99 -19.62
C GLY A 339 14.73 -3.99 -19.98
N VAL A 340 15.54 -3.21 -19.26
CA VAL A 340 17.01 -3.17 -19.47
C VAL A 340 17.64 -4.55 -19.21
N PHE A 341 17.25 -5.24 -18.14
CA PHE A 341 17.73 -6.58 -17.83
C PHE A 341 17.40 -7.56 -18.97
N LEU A 342 16.14 -7.66 -19.35
CA LEU A 342 15.66 -8.62 -20.36
C LEU A 342 16.27 -8.36 -21.73
N ILE A 343 16.36 -7.09 -22.15
CA ILE A 343 17.01 -6.71 -23.41
C ILE A 343 18.49 -7.10 -23.38
N SER A 344 19.21 -6.80 -22.29
CA SER A 344 20.63 -7.16 -22.16
C SER A 344 20.84 -8.67 -22.27
N VAL A 345 20.01 -9.48 -21.61
CA VAL A 345 20.07 -10.94 -21.66
C VAL A 345 19.72 -11.47 -23.04
N LEU A 346 18.68 -10.95 -23.70
CA LEU A 346 18.30 -11.35 -25.06
C LEU A 346 19.36 -10.99 -26.10
N VAL A 347 19.93 -9.79 -26.00
CA VAL A 347 20.99 -9.36 -26.93
C VAL A 347 22.21 -10.27 -26.81
N THR A 348 22.57 -10.68 -25.59
CA THR A 348 23.70 -11.63 -25.39
C THR A 348 23.44 -13.01 -26.01
N THR A 349 22.19 -13.43 -26.21
CA THR A 349 21.87 -14.70 -26.90
C THR A 349 22.06 -14.62 -28.40
N GLN A 350 22.00 -13.43 -28.99
CA GLN A 350 22.07 -13.23 -30.44
C GLN A 350 23.49 -12.89 -30.95
N ILE A 351 24.36 -12.47 -30.06
CA ILE A 351 25.73 -12.06 -30.42
C ILE A 351 26.69 -13.23 -30.25
N SER A 352 27.36 -13.61 -31.32
CA SER A 352 28.34 -14.72 -31.32
C SER A 352 29.62 -14.42 -30.51
N GLN A 353 29.98 -13.13 -30.37
CA GLN A 353 31.08 -12.68 -29.54
C GLN A 353 30.56 -12.11 -28.22
N PRO A 354 30.99 -12.64 -27.07
CA PRO A 354 30.49 -12.19 -25.77
C PRO A 354 30.91 -10.75 -25.47
N VAL A 355 29.92 -9.88 -25.23
CA VAL A 355 30.13 -8.48 -24.83
C VAL A 355 30.03 -8.35 -23.32
N VAL A 356 31.21 -8.27 -22.65
CA VAL A 356 31.31 -8.21 -21.17
C VAL A 356 30.40 -7.14 -20.56
N GLY A 357 30.29 -5.97 -21.21
CA GLY A 357 29.46 -4.87 -20.75
C GLY A 357 27.96 -5.22 -20.57
N LEU A 358 27.42 -6.13 -21.41
CA LEU A 358 26.02 -6.55 -21.31
C LEU A 358 25.75 -7.39 -20.05
N TYR A 359 26.70 -8.21 -19.62
CA TYR A 359 26.58 -8.97 -18.37
C TYR A 359 26.58 -8.07 -17.14
N HIS A 360 27.43 -7.03 -17.14
CA HIS A 360 27.43 -6.02 -16.09
C HIS A 360 26.16 -5.20 -16.10
N LEU A 361 25.67 -4.81 -17.27
CA LEU A 361 24.41 -4.07 -17.40
C LEU A 361 23.22 -4.90 -16.89
N ALA A 362 23.16 -6.19 -17.23
CA ALA A 362 22.13 -7.10 -16.73
C ALA A 362 22.20 -7.24 -15.20
N GLY A 363 23.38 -7.47 -14.62
CA GLY A 363 23.55 -7.57 -13.17
C GLY A 363 23.14 -6.29 -12.43
N PHE A 364 23.54 -5.13 -12.97
CA PHE A 364 23.13 -3.83 -12.42
C PHE A 364 21.62 -3.62 -12.52
N ALA A 365 21.02 -3.93 -13.66
CA ALA A 365 19.57 -3.80 -13.87
C ALA A 365 18.77 -4.73 -12.93
N ALA A 366 19.24 -5.97 -12.70
CA ALA A 366 18.63 -6.89 -11.74
C ALA A 366 18.72 -6.34 -10.30
N THR A 367 19.83 -5.70 -9.94
CA THR A 367 19.99 -5.02 -8.65
C THR A 367 18.97 -3.89 -8.50
N CYS A 368 18.84 -3.04 -9.53
CA CYS A 368 17.84 -1.98 -9.56
C CYS A 368 16.41 -2.52 -9.44
N PHE A 369 16.09 -3.63 -10.11
CA PHE A 369 14.79 -4.28 -10.03
C PHE A 369 14.48 -4.72 -8.59
N LEU A 370 15.41 -5.41 -7.92
CA LEU A 370 15.26 -5.87 -6.53
C LEU A 370 15.06 -4.70 -5.56
N LEU A 371 15.81 -3.61 -5.75
CA LEU A 371 15.66 -2.38 -4.97
C LEU A 371 14.30 -1.72 -5.21
N CYS A 372 13.79 -1.71 -6.45
CA CYS A 372 12.47 -1.20 -6.77
C CYS A 372 11.36 -2.01 -6.07
N GLN A 373 11.45 -3.36 -6.07
CA GLN A 373 10.50 -4.21 -5.34
C GLN A 373 10.45 -3.87 -3.85
N ALA A 374 11.62 -3.68 -3.24
CA ALA A 374 11.74 -3.30 -1.84
C ALA A 374 11.06 -1.93 -1.56
N ARG A 375 11.25 -0.97 -2.45
CA ARG A 375 10.69 0.38 -2.34
C ARG A 375 9.19 0.44 -2.67
N ILE A 376 8.68 -0.38 -3.59
CA ILE A 376 7.25 -0.47 -3.89
C ILE A 376 6.48 -0.84 -2.63
N LEU A 377 6.91 -1.88 -1.91
CA LEU A 377 6.25 -2.31 -0.68
C LEU A 377 6.34 -1.25 0.42
N HIS A 378 7.51 -0.66 0.63
CA HIS A 378 7.73 0.40 1.62
C HIS A 378 6.93 1.68 1.32
N SER A 379 6.63 1.97 0.05
CA SER A 379 5.85 3.15 -0.36
C SER A 379 4.35 3.00 -0.09
N ALA A 380 3.88 1.79 0.21
CA ALA A 380 2.51 1.50 0.58
C ALA A 380 2.21 1.94 2.03
N LYS A 381 2.21 3.26 2.26
CA LYS A 381 2.11 3.88 3.60
C LYS A 381 0.83 3.52 4.37
N GLY A 382 -0.22 3.10 3.67
CA GLY A 382 -1.47 2.65 4.29
C GLY A 382 -1.37 1.33 5.06
N ILE A 383 -0.29 0.56 4.84
CA ILE A 383 -0.07 -0.73 5.51
C ILE A 383 1.10 -0.62 6.49
N PRO A 384 0.85 -0.51 7.80
CA PRO A 384 1.90 -0.32 8.80
C PRO A 384 3.00 -1.39 8.77
N ALA A 385 2.63 -2.65 8.51
CA ALA A 385 3.58 -3.76 8.45
C ALA A 385 4.61 -3.63 7.30
N TRP A 386 4.30 -2.87 6.25
CA TRP A 386 5.18 -2.71 5.09
C TRP A 386 6.03 -1.44 5.12
N ARG A 387 5.54 -0.39 5.81
CA ARG A 387 6.22 0.93 5.84
C ARG A 387 7.41 1.01 6.78
N THR A 388 7.74 -0.06 7.50
CA THR A 388 8.88 -0.04 8.44
C THR A 388 10.20 0.06 7.69
N PRO A 389 11.22 0.76 8.24
CA PRO A 389 12.52 0.94 7.59
C PRO A 389 13.27 -0.37 7.31
N ARG A 390 12.93 -1.45 8.00
CA ARG A 390 13.57 -2.76 7.87
C ARG A 390 13.06 -3.58 6.69
N VAL A 391 11.82 -3.35 6.25
CA VAL A 391 11.19 -4.12 5.16
C VAL A 391 11.98 -4.04 3.84
N PRO A 392 12.48 -2.87 3.39
CA PRO A 392 13.32 -2.82 2.19
C PRO A 392 14.56 -3.71 2.27
N TRP A 393 15.24 -3.71 3.40
CA TRP A 393 16.43 -4.53 3.61
C TRP A 393 16.10 -6.02 3.68
N LEU A 394 14.98 -6.39 4.33
CA LEU A 394 14.48 -7.76 4.34
C LEU A 394 14.21 -8.27 2.92
N ILE A 395 13.56 -7.48 2.06
CA ILE A 395 13.28 -7.88 0.66
C ILE A 395 14.60 -8.07 -0.11
N VAL A 396 15.56 -7.14 0.02
CA VAL A 396 16.82 -7.21 -0.71
C VAL A 396 17.66 -8.41 -0.24
N VAL A 397 17.88 -8.54 1.07
CA VAL A 397 18.72 -9.62 1.61
C VAL A 397 18.06 -10.99 1.39
N SER A 398 16.73 -11.08 1.53
CA SER A 398 15.99 -12.31 1.23
C SER A 398 16.10 -12.68 -0.26
N GLY A 399 15.98 -11.70 -1.17
CA GLY A 399 16.15 -11.95 -2.60
C GLY A 399 17.55 -12.50 -2.94
N LEU A 400 18.59 -11.93 -2.34
CA LEU A 400 19.96 -12.44 -2.51
C LEU A 400 20.13 -13.82 -1.89
N PHE A 401 19.61 -14.05 -0.69
CA PHE A 401 19.66 -15.33 -0.01
C PHE A 401 18.95 -16.44 -0.80
N GLU A 402 17.76 -16.14 -1.32
CA GLU A 402 17.00 -17.04 -2.20
C GLU A 402 17.74 -17.29 -3.53
N GLY A 403 18.36 -16.24 -4.10
CA GLY A 403 19.17 -16.35 -5.32
C GLY A 403 20.36 -17.28 -5.17
N VAL A 404 21.09 -17.18 -4.06
CA VAL A 404 22.17 -18.12 -3.70
C VAL A 404 21.61 -19.53 -3.48
N GLY A 405 20.49 -19.66 -2.77
CA GLY A 405 19.80 -20.94 -2.58
C GLY A 405 19.41 -21.60 -3.90
N LEU A 406 18.89 -20.82 -4.85
CA LEU A 406 18.55 -21.32 -6.18
C LEU A 406 19.81 -21.71 -6.99
N THR A 407 20.89 -20.95 -6.89
CA THR A 407 22.17 -21.33 -7.51
C THR A 407 22.65 -22.68 -6.99
N LEU A 408 22.63 -22.89 -5.66
CA LEU A 408 22.97 -24.18 -5.05
C LEU A 408 22.10 -25.32 -5.58
N LEU A 409 20.78 -25.10 -5.65
CA LEU A 409 19.84 -26.09 -6.17
C LEU A 409 20.15 -26.45 -7.63
N LEU A 410 20.35 -25.47 -8.50
CA LEU A 410 20.59 -25.67 -9.93
C LEU A 410 21.92 -26.37 -10.21
N VAL A 411 22.97 -26.02 -9.45
CA VAL A 411 24.29 -26.66 -9.57
C VAL A 411 24.24 -28.09 -9.03
N SER A 412 23.68 -28.30 -7.86
CA SER A 412 23.61 -29.64 -7.23
C SER A 412 22.70 -30.63 -7.99
N THR A 413 21.78 -30.14 -8.78
CA THR A 413 20.91 -30.96 -9.65
C THR A 413 21.43 -31.10 -11.09
N ASN A 414 22.61 -30.57 -11.39
CA ASN A 414 23.23 -30.57 -12.73
C ASN A 414 22.35 -29.91 -13.83
N VAL A 415 21.42 -29.05 -13.48
CA VAL A 415 20.64 -28.27 -14.44
C VAL A 415 21.52 -27.24 -15.15
N VAL A 416 22.47 -26.68 -14.42
CA VAL A 416 23.57 -25.88 -15.00
C VAL A 416 24.81 -26.75 -14.97
N SER A 417 25.32 -27.13 -16.16
CA SER A 417 26.39 -28.10 -16.31
C SER A 417 27.70 -27.63 -15.66
N ASN A 418 28.36 -28.57 -15.01
CA ASN A 418 29.63 -28.34 -14.30
C ASN A 418 30.86 -28.56 -15.22
N ASP A 419 30.72 -28.45 -16.55
CA ASP A 419 31.73 -28.75 -17.57
C ASP A 419 32.84 -27.70 -17.62
N GLY A 420 33.50 -27.45 -16.47
CA GLY A 420 34.54 -26.42 -16.34
C GLY A 420 34.05 -24.98 -16.36
N THR A 421 32.71 -24.77 -16.32
CA THR A 421 32.08 -23.45 -16.33
C THR A 421 31.88 -22.87 -14.92
N PHE A 422 31.90 -23.72 -13.89
CA PHE A 422 31.87 -23.34 -12.48
C PHE A 422 33.21 -23.64 -11.82
N TYR A 423 33.88 -22.60 -11.37
CA TYR A 423 35.09 -22.69 -10.53
C TYR A 423 34.72 -22.54 -9.04
N LEU A 424 33.46 -22.34 -8.74
CA LEU A 424 32.97 -22.08 -7.38
C LEU A 424 32.97 -23.40 -6.61
N ASP A 425 33.85 -23.48 -5.61
CA ASP A 425 33.76 -24.52 -4.60
C ASP A 425 32.40 -24.44 -3.90
N PRO A 426 31.60 -25.52 -3.93
CA PRO A 426 30.30 -25.55 -3.23
C PRO A 426 30.39 -25.14 -1.76
N SER A 427 31.51 -25.37 -1.10
CA SER A 427 31.77 -24.93 0.27
C SER A 427 31.81 -23.41 0.41
N LYS A 428 32.37 -22.68 -0.54
CA LYS A 428 32.40 -21.21 -0.53
C LYS A 428 30.98 -20.64 -0.71
N LEU A 429 30.18 -21.24 -1.62
CA LEU A 429 28.83 -20.85 -1.85
C LEU A 429 27.95 -21.12 -0.62
N ALA A 430 28.18 -22.25 0.06
CA ALA A 430 27.54 -22.55 1.35
C ALA A 430 27.92 -21.52 2.42
N GLY A 431 29.18 -21.06 2.47
CA GLY A 431 29.61 -19.98 3.37
C GLY A 431 28.86 -18.65 3.12
N VAL A 432 28.69 -18.27 1.85
CA VAL A 432 27.90 -17.07 1.47
C VAL A 432 26.45 -17.24 1.89
N MET A 433 25.86 -18.43 1.67
CA MET A 433 24.49 -18.73 2.08
C MET A 433 24.32 -18.61 3.60
N VAL A 434 25.24 -19.14 4.40
CA VAL A 434 25.24 -19.02 5.88
C VAL A 434 25.31 -17.55 6.30
N THR A 435 26.18 -16.75 5.68
CA THR A 435 26.31 -15.32 5.98
C THR A 435 25.02 -14.58 5.69
N LEU A 436 24.38 -14.82 4.54
CA LEU A 436 23.10 -14.20 4.18
C LEU A 436 21.96 -14.69 5.08
N ALA A 437 21.96 -15.96 5.50
CA ALA A 437 20.99 -16.49 6.45
C ALA A 437 21.06 -15.76 7.80
N VAL A 438 22.26 -15.57 8.35
CA VAL A 438 22.49 -14.84 9.60
C VAL A 438 22.03 -13.39 9.47
N LEU A 439 22.38 -12.71 8.39
CA LEU A 439 21.99 -11.33 8.15
C LEU A 439 20.46 -11.19 8.03
N ASN A 440 19.83 -12.10 7.26
CA ASN A 440 18.37 -12.11 7.09
C ASN A 440 17.66 -12.40 8.44
N MET A 441 18.19 -13.33 9.22
CA MET A 441 17.68 -13.64 10.57
C MET A 441 17.76 -12.43 11.51
N ILE A 442 18.89 -11.70 11.52
CA ILE A 442 19.05 -10.47 12.32
C ILE A 442 18.02 -9.43 11.90
N LEU A 443 17.86 -9.20 10.60
CA LEU A 443 16.85 -8.26 10.09
C LEU A 443 15.43 -8.68 10.45
N TRP A 444 15.10 -9.99 10.38
CA TRP A 444 13.80 -10.52 10.77
C TRP A 444 13.53 -10.37 12.27
N LEU A 445 14.49 -10.70 13.12
CA LEU A 445 14.36 -10.51 14.56
C LEU A 445 14.24 -9.03 14.92
N GLY A 446 15.00 -8.15 14.25
CA GLY A 446 14.85 -6.70 14.37
C GLY A 446 13.47 -6.20 13.91
N TYR A 447 12.90 -6.77 12.85
CA TYR A 447 11.54 -6.48 12.42
C TYR A 447 10.50 -6.98 13.43
N ARG A 448 10.67 -8.20 13.97
CA ARG A 448 9.74 -8.79 14.93
C ARG A 448 9.70 -8.05 16.26
N TYR A 449 10.87 -7.74 16.84
CA TYR A 449 11.01 -7.21 18.22
C TYR A 449 11.41 -5.74 18.29
N GLY A 450 11.77 -5.11 17.18
CA GLY A 450 12.24 -3.72 17.16
C GLY A 450 11.14 -2.69 17.46
N ALA A 451 11.54 -1.43 17.56
CA ALA A 451 10.66 -0.30 17.88
C ALA A 451 9.41 -0.18 16.94
N ASP A 452 9.55 -0.64 15.69
CA ASP A 452 8.45 -0.61 14.72
C ASP A 452 7.28 -1.54 15.08
N ARG A 453 7.45 -2.44 16.06
CA ARG A 453 6.40 -3.34 16.55
C ARG A 453 5.20 -2.57 17.10
N ALA A 454 5.44 -1.49 17.82
CA ALA A 454 4.40 -0.65 18.39
C ALA A 454 3.55 0.08 17.34
N ALA A 455 4.17 0.40 16.19
CA ALA A 455 3.48 1.07 15.08
C ALA A 455 2.63 0.12 14.21
N ARG A 456 2.74 -1.19 14.42
CA ARG A 456 1.97 -2.19 13.67
C ARG A 456 0.71 -2.60 14.43
N PRO A 457 -0.42 -2.82 13.73
CA PRO A 457 -1.63 -3.33 14.38
C PRO A 457 -1.38 -4.64 15.12
N PRO A 458 -1.99 -4.87 16.29
CA PRO A 458 -1.83 -6.11 17.07
C PRO A 458 -2.14 -7.37 16.27
N LEU A 459 -3.13 -7.31 15.38
CA LEU A 459 -3.49 -8.40 14.47
C LEU A 459 -2.35 -8.75 13.50
N ALA A 460 -1.66 -7.75 12.95
CA ALA A 460 -0.48 -7.96 12.10
C ALA A 460 0.68 -8.57 12.91
N ASN A 461 0.92 -8.08 14.13
CA ASN A 461 1.95 -8.61 15.02
C ASN A 461 1.72 -10.09 15.34
N ARG A 462 0.47 -10.50 15.60
CA ARG A 462 0.12 -11.92 15.84
C ARG A 462 0.51 -12.81 14.65
N ILE A 463 0.25 -12.35 13.43
CA ILE A 463 0.64 -13.09 12.21
C ILE A 463 2.17 -13.19 12.10
N VAL A 464 2.90 -12.08 12.30
CA VAL A 464 4.36 -12.06 12.27
C VAL A 464 4.95 -13.00 13.33
N ASP A 465 4.39 -13.01 14.53
CA ASP A 465 4.83 -13.90 15.62
C ASP A 465 4.62 -15.38 15.28
N ASN A 466 3.45 -15.72 14.74
CA ASN A 466 3.13 -17.10 14.33
C ASN A 466 4.01 -17.61 13.18
N MET A 467 4.40 -16.72 12.26
CA MET A 467 5.29 -17.07 11.14
C MET A 467 6.75 -17.22 11.55
N SER A 468 7.16 -16.59 12.64
CA SER A 468 8.58 -16.45 12.97
C SER A 468 9.27 -17.77 13.27
N TRP A 469 8.67 -18.64 14.06
CA TRP A 469 9.31 -19.93 14.38
C TRP A 469 9.45 -20.87 13.19
N PRO A 470 8.42 -21.12 12.35
CA PRO A 470 8.59 -21.88 11.13
C PRO A 470 9.67 -21.29 10.20
N LEU A 471 9.69 -19.97 10.05
CA LEU A 471 10.68 -19.29 9.20
C LEU A 471 12.11 -19.45 9.73
N LEU A 472 12.32 -19.24 11.05
CA LEU A 472 13.64 -19.34 11.66
C LEU A 472 14.19 -20.78 11.63
N ILE A 473 13.33 -21.77 11.89
CA ILE A 473 13.75 -23.18 11.91
C ILE A 473 13.94 -23.72 10.49
N VAL A 474 12.90 -23.64 9.66
CA VAL A 474 12.91 -24.27 8.33
C VAL A 474 13.60 -23.41 7.29
N GLY A 475 13.39 -22.10 7.31
CA GLY A 475 13.93 -21.17 6.32
C GLY A 475 15.38 -20.71 6.57
N HIS A 476 15.88 -20.83 7.82
CA HIS A 476 17.22 -20.36 8.16
C HIS A 476 18.07 -21.43 8.84
N LEU A 477 17.67 -21.98 9.97
CA LEU A 477 18.49 -22.93 10.73
C LEU A 477 18.74 -24.23 9.97
N ALA A 478 17.70 -24.84 9.40
CA ALA A 478 17.82 -26.10 8.68
C ALA A 478 18.76 -25.97 7.45
N PRO A 479 18.63 -24.97 6.56
CA PRO A 479 19.58 -24.76 5.47
C PRO A 479 21.01 -24.56 5.95
N VAL A 480 21.22 -23.82 7.05
CA VAL A 480 22.56 -23.59 7.63
C VAL A 480 23.16 -24.91 8.12
N LEU A 481 22.39 -25.73 8.84
CA LEU A 481 22.85 -27.02 9.33
C LEU A 481 23.18 -27.99 8.18
N LEU A 482 22.35 -28.01 7.13
CA LEU A 482 22.62 -28.84 5.93
C LEU A 482 23.88 -28.38 5.19
N ALA A 483 24.10 -27.06 5.06
CA ALA A 483 25.30 -26.51 4.45
C ALA A 483 26.56 -26.82 5.27
N LEU A 484 26.48 -26.72 6.60
CA LEU A 484 27.56 -27.09 7.49
C LEU A 484 27.84 -28.60 7.44
N ALA A 485 26.80 -29.42 7.43
CA ALA A 485 26.95 -30.87 7.25
C ALA A 485 27.65 -31.22 5.93
N ALA A 486 27.29 -30.54 4.83
CA ALA A 486 27.92 -30.69 3.54
C ALA A 486 29.41 -30.25 3.57
N TRP A 487 29.76 -29.25 4.38
CA TRP A 487 31.15 -28.78 4.55
C TRP A 487 32.05 -29.82 5.22
N PHE A 488 31.53 -30.56 6.23
CA PHE A 488 32.30 -31.53 7.00
C PHE A 488 32.31 -32.95 6.39
N HIS A 489 31.45 -33.23 5.43
CA HIS A 489 31.39 -34.53 4.76
C HIS A 489 32.12 -34.51 3.41
N ALA A 490 33.07 -35.43 3.22
CA ALA A 490 33.83 -35.57 1.98
C ALA A 490 33.11 -36.39 0.87
N ALA A 491 31.94 -37.00 1.21
CA ALA A 491 31.11 -37.76 0.28
C ALA A 491 30.14 -36.85 -0.50
N ASP A 492 29.39 -37.40 -1.45
CA ASP A 492 28.44 -36.67 -2.29
C ASP A 492 27.49 -35.76 -1.47
N THR A 493 27.77 -34.48 -1.52
CA THR A 493 27.05 -33.43 -0.77
C THR A 493 25.95 -32.76 -1.58
N SER A 494 25.73 -33.19 -2.83
CA SER A 494 24.78 -32.59 -3.77
C SER A 494 23.37 -32.58 -3.25
N ALA A 495 22.91 -33.68 -2.68
CA ALA A 495 21.56 -33.79 -2.11
C ALA A 495 21.33 -32.86 -0.90
N LEU A 496 22.36 -32.69 -0.03
CA LEU A 496 22.30 -31.79 1.13
C LEU A 496 22.21 -30.34 0.68
N LEU A 497 23.02 -29.94 -0.28
CA LEU A 497 23.05 -28.57 -0.82
C LEU A 497 21.79 -28.25 -1.63
N ALA A 498 21.28 -29.20 -2.42
CA ALA A 498 20.01 -29.06 -3.14
C ALA A 498 18.84 -28.86 -2.16
N THR A 499 18.80 -29.66 -1.09
CA THR A 499 17.77 -29.54 -0.04
C THR A 499 17.88 -28.21 0.70
N ALA A 500 19.10 -27.78 1.04
CA ALA A 500 19.32 -26.47 1.66
C ALA A 500 18.81 -25.33 0.77
N GLY A 501 19.15 -25.36 -0.53
CA GLY A 501 18.67 -24.36 -1.51
C GLY A 501 17.16 -24.33 -1.63
N PHE A 502 16.51 -25.49 -1.67
CA PHE A 502 15.05 -25.60 -1.70
C PHE A 502 14.40 -25.00 -0.44
N LEU A 503 14.93 -25.29 0.75
CA LEU A 503 14.39 -24.76 2.01
C LEU A 503 14.54 -23.23 2.11
N VAL A 504 15.63 -22.67 1.59
CA VAL A 504 15.82 -21.21 1.50
C VAL A 504 14.72 -20.57 0.64
N ILE A 505 14.46 -21.13 -0.55
CA ILE A 505 13.42 -20.63 -1.46
C ILE A 505 12.05 -20.76 -0.83
N ALA A 506 11.75 -21.92 -0.22
CA ALA A 506 10.47 -22.16 0.45
C ALA A 506 10.26 -21.18 1.62
N GLY A 507 11.29 -20.95 2.46
CA GLY A 507 11.25 -19.99 3.57
C GLY A 507 11.05 -18.55 3.09
N GLY A 508 11.75 -18.15 2.02
CA GLY A 508 11.60 -16.83 1.40
C GLY A 508 10.19 -16.60 0.85
N THR A 509 9.65 -17.57 0.14
CA THR A 509 8.27 -17.53 -0.37
C THR A 509 7.26 -17.47 0.78
N PHE A 510 7.46 -18.29 1.81
CA PHE A 510 6.56 -18.37 2.98
C PHE A 510 6.43 -17.01 3.68
N TRP A 511 7.55 -16.33 4.01
CA TRP A 511 7.46 -15.07 4.73
C TRP A 511 6.91 -13.94 3.87
N LYS A 512 7.25 -13.87 2.56
CA LYS A 512 6.71 -12.88 1.63
C LYS A 512 5.20 -13.02 1.48
N CYS A 513 4.71 -14.24 1.29
CA CYS A 513 3.28 -14.53 1.27
C CYS A 513 2.61 -14.16 2.59
N GLY A 514 3.22 -14.49 3.72
CA GLY A 514 2.71 -14.13 5.03
C GLY A 514 2.63 -12.63 5.27
N LEU A 515 3.67 -11.89 4.91
CA LEU A 515 3.70 -10.43 5.06
C LEU A 515 2.70 -9.74 4.14
N ILE A 516 2.62 -10.15 2.87
CA ILE A 516 1.82 -9.45 1.86
C ILE A 516 0.33 -9.85 1.92
N LEU A 517 0.02 -11.15 2.17
CA LEU A 517 -1.36 -11.64 2.14
C LEU A 517 -2.03 -11.69 3.52
N LYS A 518 -1.26 -11.90 4.59
CA LYS A 518 -1.81 -12.15 5.92
C LYS A 518 -1.59 -10.99 6.90
N ALA A 519 -0.37 -10.46 7.02
CA ALA A 519 -0.03 -9.39 7.96
C ALA A 519 -0.36 -7.98 7.42
N SER A 520 -1.06 -7.88 6.33
CA SER A 520 -1.32 -6.65 5.56
C SER A 520 -2.59 -5.93 6.01
N TYR A 521 -2.68 -5.64 7.31
CA TYR A 521 -3.77 -4.82 7.85
C TYR A 521 -3.50 -3.36 7.54
N GLN A 522 -4.55 -2.65 7.10
CA GLN A 522 -4.52 -1.21 6.92
C GLN A 522 -4.37 -0.49 8.26
N HIS A 523 -4.05 0.78 8.21
CA HIS A 523 -3.78 1.56 9.43
C HIS A 523 -5.01 1.66 10.34
N GLY A 524 -6.21 1.70 9.77
CA GLY A 524 -7.43 1.96 10.51
C GLY A 524 -7.56 3.45 10.88
N PHE A 525 -8.47 3.75 11.79
CA PHE A 525 -8.74 5.10 12.26
C PHE A 525 -8.24 5.24 13.69
N THR A 526 -6.95 5.55 13.85
CA THR A 526 -6.39 5.89 15.15
C THR A 526 -6.83 7.30 15.53
N LEU A 527 -7.54 7.40 16.63
CA LEU A 527 -7.90 8.65 17.28
C LEU A 527 -7.06 8.75 18.54
N SER A 528 -6.36 9.88 18.73
CA SER A 528 -5.56 10.12 19.94
C SER A 528 -6.41 10.16 21.21
N ARG A 529 -7.69 10.49 21.06
CA ARG A 529 -8.74 10.35 22.06
C ARG A 529 -10.03 10.00 21.35
N LEU A 530 -10.82 9.09 21.94
CA LEU A 530 -12.14 8.79 21.41
C LEU A 530 -13.06 9.98 21.71
N PRO A 531 -13.77 10.53 20.70
CA PRO A 531 -14.72 11.61 20.93
C PRO A 531 -15.85 11.10 21.80
N GLN A 532 -16.18 11.87 22.85
CA GLN A 532 -17.36 11.59 23.67
C GLN A 532 -18.51 12.51 23.26
N ARG A 533 -19.71 11.97 23.24
CA ARG A 533 -20.93 12.68 22.85
C ARG A 533 -21.76 12.97 24.09
N GLY A 534 -22.34 14.17 24.13
CA GLY A 534 -23.40 14.48 25.10
C GLY A 534 -22.95 14.80 26.51
N SER A 535 -21.67 15.06 26.75
CA SER A 535 -21.13 15.43 28.09
C SER A 535 -21.47 16.86 28.55
N GLY A 536 -22.59 17.44 28.13
CA GLY A 536 -23.06 18.76 28.55
C GLY A 536 -22.49 19.96 27.80
N THR A 537 -21.64 19.72 26.78
CA THR A 537 -21.16 20.77 25.88
C THR A 537 -22.20 21.09 24.80
N ARG A 538 -22.37 22.37 24.50
CA ARG A 538 -23.25 22.79 23.39
C ARG A 538 -22.60 22.38 22.07
N ALA A 539 -23.43 21.88 21.14
CA ALA A 539 -23.00 21.71 19.75
C ALA A 539 -22.53 23.06 19.18
N ALA A 540 -21.60 23.02 18.23
CA ALA A 540 -21.19 24.22 17.52
C ALA A 540 -22.41 24.97 16.97
N PRO A 541 -22.44 26.31 17.06
CA PRO A 541 -23.55 27.07 16.48
C PRO A 541 -23.63 26.80 14.98
N SER A 542 -24.83 26.65 14.47
CA SER A 542 -25.07 26.56 13.03
C SER A 542 -24.65 27.88 12.40
N LEU A 543 -23.72 27.82 11.44
CA LEU A 543 -23.36 28.98 10.62
C LEU A 543 -24.38 29.20 9.48
N VAL A 544 -25.35 28.32 9.33
CA VAL A 544 -26.48 28.45 8.41
C VAL A 544 -27.64 29.02 9.22
N ALA A 545 -27.81 30.32 9.20
CA ALA A 545 -29.03 31.03 9.59
C ALA A 545 -29.87 31.34 8.36
#